data_092b4e3d76cacfc0406e261f78418d2c
#
_entry.id   092b4e3d76cacfc0406e261f78418d2c
#
_cell.length_a   1.000
_cell.length_b   1.000
_cell.length_c   1.000
_cell.angle_alpha   90.00
_cell.angle_beta   90.00
_cell.angle_gamma   90.00
#
_symmetry.space_group_name_H-M   'P 1'
#
loop_
_entity.id
_entity.type
_entity.pdbx_description
1 polymer ?
#
loop_
_entity_poly.entity_id
_entity_poly.type
_entity_poly.pdbx_seq_one_letter_code
_entity_poly.pdbx_strand_id
1 'polypeptide(L)'
;MHIRISELNPETKTPQIILFSKIKTKSLAWNVTKATNASEARSLLEKMVKACLADDGVGLAAPQINIFKQLFIIREMDADNKPLESFIGYFNPEWKAVSEDGKETGVEGCLSVPGLPFEVARWKTIHATWFEMQEDGSFVERKETLTGYMARVFQHEHAHLRARSIVDDGKPAGEEDKLIVEDKKKQKSFGGGSNLSKGKAINVP
;
A
#
# COMPACT_ATOMS: atom_id res chain seq x y z
N MET A 1 -14.73 -9.53 4.57
CA MET A 1 -15.28 -9.66 3.20
C MET A 1 -14.11 -9.79 2.26
N HIS A 2 -14.12 -10.88 1.54
CA HIS A 2 -13.20 -11.12 0.44
C HIS A 2 -13.79 -10.46 -0.80
N ILE A 3 -12.99 -9.67 -1.51
CA ILE A 3 -13.42 -9.02 -2.74
C ILE A 3 -12.85 -9.82 -3.90
N ARG A 4 -13.70 -10.55 -4.60
CA ARG A 4 -13.31 -11.33 -5.77
C ARG A 4 -13.18 -10.44 -6.99
N ILE A 5 -12.15 -10.68 -7.78
CA ILE A 5 -11.90 -9.92 -9.01
C ILE A 5 -13.07 -10.07 -9.99
N SER A 6 -13.68 -11.26 -10.06
CA SER A 6 -14.84 -11.52 -10.89
C SER A 6 -16.13 -10.77 -10.49
N GLU A 7 -16.19 -10.25 -9.27
CA GLU A 7 -17.36 -9.53 -8.72
C GLU A 7 -17.22 -8.00 -8.80
N LEU A 8 -16.12 -7.48 -9.36
CA LEU A 8 -15.91 -6.05 -9.48
C LEU A 8 -16.91 -5.42 -10.43
N ASN A 9 -17.58 -4.35 -9.98
CA ASN A 9 -18.49 -3.60 -10.83
C ASN A 9 -17.71 -2.94 -11.99
N PRO A 10 -17.97 -3.27 -13.26
CA PRO A 10 -17.24 -2.72 -14.41
C PRO A 10 -17.34 -1.19 -14.52
N GLU A 11 -18.43 -0.59 -14.05
CA GLU A 11 -18.66 0.86 -14.09
C GLU A 11 -17.84 1.63 -13.04
N THR A 12 -17.27 0.96 -12.03
CA THR A 12 -16.42 1.61 -11.03
C THR A 12 -15.15 2.13 -11.70
N LYS A 13 -14.93 3.45 -11.66
CA LYS A 13 -13.72 4.08 -12.21
C LYS A 13 -12.47 3.65 -11.44
N THR A 14 -11.42 3.30 -12.18
CA THR A 14 -10.10 3.00 -11.61
C THR A 14 -9.42 4.31 -11.21
N PRO A 15 -9.11 4.53 -9.92
CA PRO A 15 -8.38 5.71 -9.50
C PRO A 15 -6.90 5.62 -9.90
N GLN A 16 -6.29 6.77 -10.11
CA GLN A 16 -4.86 6.85 -10.37
C GLN A 16 -4.07 6.73 -9.07
N ILE A 17 -3.01 5.92 -9.07
CA ILE A 17 -2.04 5.86 -7.98
C ILE A 17 -1.18 7.13 -8.00
N ILE A 18 -1.03 7.77 -6.85
CA ILE A 18 -0.21 8.98 -6.70
C ILE A 18 1.21 8.63 -6.25
N LEU A 19 2.17 9.44 -6.69
CA LEU A 19 3.56 9.31 -6.25
C LEU A 19 3.67 9.55 -4.73
N PHE A 20 4.52 8.78 -4.06
CA PHE A 20 4.72 8.88 -2.60
C PHE A 20 5.07 10.31 -2.15
N SER A 21 5.81 11.06 -2.95
CA SER A 21 6.14 12.46 -2.65
C SER A 21 4.92 13.36 -2.41
N LYS A 22 3.72 12.94 -2.84
CA LYS A 22 2.45 13.64 -2.61
C LYS A 22 1.71 13.18 -1.34
N ILE A 23 2.10 12.04 -0.76
CA ILE A 23 1.49 11.51 0.48
C ILE A 23 2.16 12.20 1.68
N LYS A 24 1.51 13.23 2.21
CA LYS A 24 2.06 14.08 3.28
C LYS A 24 1.34 13.92 4.62
N THR A 25 0.18 13.27 4.61
CA THR A 25 -0.74 13.24 5.75
C THR A 25 -0.93 11.83 6.26
N LYS A 26 -0.88 11.65 7.57
CA LYS A 26 -1.28 10.39 8.22
C LYS A 26 -2.77 10.16 8.03
N SER A 27 -3.14 8.89 7.90
CA SER A 27 -4.52 8.48 7.68
C SER A 27 -5.36 8.58 8.97
N LEU A 28 -6.63 8.95 8.81
CA LEU A 28 -7.62 8.98 9.87
C LEU A 28 -8.29 7.61 10.02
N ALA A 29 -8.66 7.26 11.26
CA ALA A 29 -9.36 6.02 11.54
C ALA A 29 -10.70 5.93 10.78
N TRP A 30 -11.06 4.74 10.35
CA TRP A 30 -12.37 4.42 9.79
C TRP A 30 -13.37 4.25 10.93
N ASN A 31 -14.56 4.81 10.79
CA ASN A 31 -15.63 4.57 11.78
C ASN A 31 -16.33 3.24 11.47
N VAL A 32 -15.92 2.18 12.15
CA VAL A 32 -16.44 0.81 11.97
C VAL A 32 -17.80 0.56 12.68
N THR A 33 -18.30 1.53 13.45
CA THR A 33 -19.56 1.37 14.23
C THR A 33 -20.79 1.90 13.50
N LYS A 34 -20.61 2.65 12.39
CA LYS A 34 -21.72 3.22 11.62
C LYS A 34 -22.06 2.32 10.44
N ALA A 35 -23.26 1.73 10.46
CA ALA A 35 -23.79 0.92 9.36
C ALA A 35 -23.84 1.69 8.01
N THR A 36 -24.00 3.02 8.04
CA THR A 36 -23.96 3.87 6.83
C THR A 36 -22.63 3.87 6.10
N ASN A 37 -21.56 3.39 6.73
CA ASN A 37 -20.22 3.33 6.12
C ASN A 37 -19.99 2.07 5.26
N ALA A 38 -20.87 1.08 5.30
CA ALA A 38 -20.67 -0.17 4.57
C ALA A 38 -20.66 0.02 3.04
N SER A 39 -21.59 0.82 2.51
CA SER A 39 -21.65 1.12 1.07
C SER A 39 -20.43 1.92 0.62
N GLU A 40 -20.01 2.93 1.41
CA GLU A 40 -18.79 3.71 1.15
C GLU A 40 -17.54 2.80 1.20
N ALA A 41 -17.47 1.92 2.20
CA ALA A 41 -16.36 0.98 2.37
C ALA A 41 -16.27 0.01 1.18
N ARG A 42 -17.40 -0.58 0.74
CA ARG A 42 -17.45 -1.47 -0.42
C ARG A 42 -16.99 -0.77 -1.69
N SER A 43 -17.55 0.42 -1.98
CA SER A 43 -17.16 1.20 -3.15
C SER A 43 -15.67 1.58 -3.14
N LEU A 44 -15.11 1.90 -1.95
CA LEU A 44 -13.70 2.22 -1.83
C LEU A 44 -12.82 0.98 -2.04
N LEU A 45 -13.19 -0.16 -1.45
CA LEU A 45 -12.47 -1.42 -1.65
C LEU A 45 -12.41 -1.81 -3.13
N GLU A 46 -13.54 -1.71 -3.87
CA GLU A 46 -13.56 -1.98 -5.31
C GLU A 46 -12.63 -1.05 -6.10
N LYS A 47 -12.60 0.24 -5.77
CA LYS A 47 -11.69 1.22 -6.39
C LYS A 47 -10.23 0.86 -6.12
N MET A 48 -9.92 0.47 -4.89
CA MET A 48 -8.56 0.09 -4.49
C MET A 48 -8.11 -1.18 -5.20
N VAL A 49 -8.98 -2.21 -5.29
CA VAL A 49 -8.67 -3.45 -6.01
C VAL A 49 -8.40 -3.15 -7.49
N LYS A 50 -9.24 -2.34 -8.15
CA LYS A 50 -9.01 -1.96 -9.55
C LYS A 50 -7.70 -1.22 -9.76
N ALA A 51 -7.36 -0.28 -8.88
CA ALA A 51 -6.10 0.45 -8.96
C ALA A 51 -4.90 -0.48 -8.74
N CYS A 52 -4.99 -1.38 -7.76
CA CYS A 52 -3.93 -2.35 -7.47
C CYS A 52 -3.67 -3.29 -8.65
N LEU A 53 -4.75 -3.82 -9.26
CA LEU A 53 -4.66 -4.71 -10.42
C LEU A 53 -4.12 -4.03 -11.67
N ALA A 54 -4.41 -2.75 -11.88
CA ALA A 54 -3.96 -2.00 -13.05
C ALA A 54 -2.43 -1.91 -13.14
N ASP A 55 -1.74 -1.96 -12.00
CA ASP A 55 -0.28 -1.91 -11.88
C ASP A 55 0.31 -3.23 -11.33
N ASP A 56 -0.42 -4.33 -11.45
CA ASP A 56 0.00 -5.70 -11.07
C ASP A 56 0.43 -5.82 -9.59
N GLY A 57 -0.23 -5.05 -8.73
CA GLY A 57 0.11 -4.96 -7.30
C GLY A 57 -0.48 -6.10 -6.48
N VAL A 58 0.18 -6.37 -5.35
CA VAL A 58 -0.27 -7.35 -4.34
C VAL A 58 -0.90 -6.68 -3.12
N GLY A 59 -0.69 -5.38 -2.95
CA GLY A 59 -1.27 -4.57 -1.89
C GLY A 59 -1.39 -3.11 -2.32
N LEU A 60 -2.30 -2.39 -1.66
CA LEU A 60 -2.50 -0.96 -1.89
C LEU A 60 -3.13 -0.31 -0.67
N ALA A 61 -2.55 0.77 -0.19
CA ALA A 61 -3.12 1.58 0.88
C ALA A 61 -3.94 2.77 0.34
N ALA A 62 -5.02 3.12 1.01
CA ALA A 62 -5.91 4.20 0.60
C ALA A 62 -5.21 5.56 0.35
N PRO A 63 -4.16 5.96 1.09
CA PRO A 63 -3.40 7.17 0.77
C PRO A 63 -2.78 7.18 -0.62
N GLN A 64 -2.48 6.02 -1.20
CA GLN A 64 -1.89 5.92 -2.54
C GLN A 64 -2.87 6.29 -3.65
N ILE A 65 -4.16 6.32 -3.38
CA ILE A 65 -5.21 6.85 -4.26
C ILE A 65 -5.82 8.16 -3.71
N ASN A 66 -5.03 8.90 -2.91
CA ASN A 66 -5.40 10.20 -2.33
C ASN A 66 -6.59 10.17 -1.35
N ILE A 67 -6.79 9.03 -0.66
CA ILE A 67 -7.82 8.85 0.36
C ILE A 67 -7.14 8.57 1.71
N PHE A 68 -7.13 9.56 2.61
CA PHE A 68 -6.39 9.49 3.87
C PHE A 68 -7.22 8.83 4.98
N LYS A 69 -7.53 7.54 4.80
CA LYS A 69 -8.23 6.68 5.76
C LYS A 69 -7.35 5.49 6.14
N GLN A 70 -7.48 5.01 7.37
CA GLN A 70 -6.78 3.82 7.85
C GLN A 70 -7.40 2.56 7.22
N LEU A 71 -7.03 2.32 5.98
CA LEU A 71 -7.46 1.20 5.17
C LEU A 71 -6.36 0.84 4.18
N PHE A 72 -6.08 -0.43 4.05
CA PHE A 72 -5.37 -1.00 2.90
C PHE A 72 -6.00 -2.32 2.48
N ILE A 73 -5.66 -2.78 1.29
CA ILE A 73 -6.01 -4.10 0.78
C ILE A 73 -4.74 -4.91 0.57
N ILE A 74 -4.85 -6.24 0.74
CA ILE A 74 -3.82 -7.21 0.34
C ILE A 74 -4.50 -8.30 -0.45
N ARG A 75 -3.88 -8.70 -1.57
CA ARG A 75 -4.30 -9.85 -2.37
C ARG A 75 -4.03 -11.12 -1.58
N GLU A 76 -5.00 -12.04 -1.58
CA GLU A 76 -4.81 -13.33 -0.94
C GLU A 76 -3.78 -14.16 -1.71
N MET A 77 -3.04 -14.97 -0.97
CA MET A 77 -2.01 -15.85 -1.51
C MET A 77 -2.35 -17.30 -1.17
N ASP A 78 -2.02 -18.21 -2.06
CA ASP A 78 -2.03 -19.64 -1.73
C ASP A 78 -0.82 -20.03 -0.87
N ALA A 79 -0.72 -21.33 -0.54
CA ALA A 79 0.37 -21.87 0.28
C ALA A 79 1.77 -21.71 -0.36
N ASP A 80 1.85 -21.52 -1.67
CA ASP A 80 3.08 -21.30 -2.43
C ASP A 80 3.37 -19.80 -2.66
N ASN A 81 2.64 -18.90 -1.98
CA ASN A 81 2.67 -17.44 -2.17
C ASN A 81 2.29 -16.98 -3.58
N LYS A 82 1.44 -17.73 -4.29
CA LYS A 82 0.90 -17.29 -5.58
C LYS A 82 -0.38 -16.47 -5.35
N PRO A 83 -0.57 -15.35 -6.06
CA PRO A 83 -1.73 -14.48 -5.87
C PRO A 83 -3.03 -15.15 -6.31
N LEU A 84 -4.01 -15.14 -5.43
CA LEU A 84 -5.39 -15.57 -5.70
C LEU A 84 -6.21 -14.47 -6.37
N GLU A 85 -7.41 -14.82 -6.83
CA GLU A 85 -8.36 -13.89 -7.48
C GLU A 85 -9.24 -13.13 -6.47
N SER A 86 -8.68 -12.83 -5.28
CA SER A 86 -9.40 -12.15 -4.21
C SER A 86 -8.49 -11.27 -3.35
N PHE A 87 -9.10 -10.27 -2.74
CA PHE A 87 -8.44 -9.31 -1.83
C PHE A 87 -9.18 -9.23 -0.50
N ILE A 88 -8.44 -8.97 0.56
CA ILE A 88 -8.97 -8.65 1.89
C ILE A 88 -8.75 -7.17 2.17
N GLY A 89 -9.77 -6.50 2.73
CA GLY A 89 -9.69 -5.13 3.23
C GLY A 89 -9.37 -5.10 4.72
N TYR A 90 -8.33 -4.37 5.08
CA TYR A 90 -7.83 -4.20 6.45
C TYR A 90 -8.19 -2.80 6.95
N PHE A 91 -9.25 -2.67 7.75
CA PHE A 91 -9.70 -1.40 8.33
C PHE A 91 -9.09 -1.18 9.71
N ASN A 92 -8.57 0.02 9.96
CA ASN A 92 -7.90 0.39 11.21
C ASN A 92 -6.85 -0.65 11.64
N PRO A 93 -5.94 -1.04 10.74
CA PRO A 93 -4.95 -2.06 11.05
C PRO A 93 -3.92 -1.53 12.05
N GLU A 94 -3.55 -2.39 13.00
CA GLU A 94 -2.45 -2.18 13.93
C GLU A 94 -1.62 -3.46 14.04
N TRP A 95 -0.37 -3.34 14.47
CA TRP A 95 0.47 -4.51 14.68
C TRP A 95 1.53 -4.29 15.75
N LYS A 96 2.05 -5.40 16.29
CA LYS A 96 3.19 -5.46 17.19
C LYS A 96 4.17 -6.52 16.70
N ALA A 97 5.47 -6.23 16.82
CA ALA A 97 6.49 -7.20 16.46
C ALA A 97 6.55 -8.35 17.48
N VAL A 98 6.85 -9.55 16.98
CA VAL A 98 7.39 -10.64 17.79
C VAL A 98 8.90 -10.49 17.72
N SER A 99 9.49 -9.84 18.73
CA SER A 99 10.89 -9.37 18.69
C SER A 99 11.91 -10.51 18.67
N GLU A 100 11.54 -11.65 19.24
CA GLU A 100 12.37 -12.88 19.33
C GLU A 100 12.68 -13.45 17.94
N ASP A 101 11.77 -13.28 16.97
CA ASP A 101 11.94 -13.76 15.60
C ASP A 101 12.86 -12.87 14.76
N GLY A 102 13.14 -11.66 15.25
CA GLY A 102 14.00 -10.70 14.59
C GLY A 102 13.43 -10.12 13.29
N LYS A 103 14.32 -9.45 12.54
CA LYS A 103 14.00 -8.86 11.23
C LYS A 103 14.69 -9.63 10.11
N GLU A 104 14.12 -9.49 8.91
CA GLU A 104 14.69 -9.96 7.67
C GLU A 104 14.71 -8.85 6.65
N THR A 105 15.85 -8.65 5.98
CA THR A 105 15.97 -7.73 4.85
C THR A 105 15.52 -8.42 3.58
N GLY A 106 14.70 -7.73 2.80
CA GLY A 106 14.24 -8.20 1.49
C GLY A 106 14.00 -7.03 0.55
N VAL A 107 14.00 -7.31 -0.75
CA VAL A 107 13.74 -6.31 -1.79
C VAL A 107 12.24 -6.10 -1.92
N GLU A 108 11.82 -4.83 -1.86
CA GLU A 108 10.42 -4.40 -2.02
C GLU A 108 10.30 -3.39 -3.16
N GLY A 109 9.26 -3.55 -3.98
CA GLY A 109 8.73 -2.51 -4.86
C GLY A 109 7.59 -1.75 -4.20
N CYS A 110 7.21 -0.60 -4.76
CA CYS A 110 6.06 0.16 -4.30
C CYS A 110 5.41 0.87 -5.49
N LEU A 111 4.10 0.70 -5.66
CA LEU A 111 3.35 1.33 -6.76
C LEU A 111 3.46 2.87 -6.77
N SER A 112 3.66 3.48 -5.59
CA SER A 112 3.89 4.93 -5.46
C SER A 112 5.37 5.34 -5.64
N VAL A 113 6.28 4.37 -5.87
CA VAL A 113 7.72 4.58 -6.14
C VAL A 113 8.12 3.71 -7.33
N PRO A 114 7.55 3.96 -8.52
CA PRO A 114 7.70 3.07 -9.67
C PRO A 114 9.15 2.96 -10.14
N GLY A 115 9.55 1.74 -10.51
CA GLY A 115 10.86 1.45 -11.10
C GLY A 115 12.05 1.53 -10.15
N LEU A 116 11.84 1.68 -8.84
CA LEU A 116 12.91 1.78 -7.85
C LEU A 116 12.69 0.77 -6.73
N PRO A 117 13.34 -0.40 -6.76
CA PRO A 117 13.31 -1.37 -5.68
C PRO A 117 14.19 -0.91 -4.49
N PHE A 118 13.77 -1.27 -3.28
CA PHE A 118 14.48 -0.96 -2.05
C PHE A 118 14.71 -2.21 -1.21
N GLU A 119 15.87 -2.32 -0.58
CA GLU A 119 16.13 -3.27 0.49
C GLU A 119 15.55 -2.73 1.80
N VAL A 120 14.57 -3.43 2.35
CA VAL A 120 13.84 -3.03 3.56
C VAL A 120 13.90 -4.13 4.61
N ALA A 121 14.28 -3.77 5.85
CA ALA A 121 14.25 -4.68 7.00
C ALA A 121 12.86 -4.67 7.64
N ARG A 122 12.15 -5.79 7.59
CA ARG A 122 10.84 -6.00 8.23
C ARG A 122 10.92 -7.05 9.32
N TRP A 123 10.04 -6.96 10.31
CA TRP A 123 9.86 -8.02 11.29
C TRP A 123 9.35 -9.29 10.61
N LYS A 124 9.97 -10.43 10.91
CA LYS A 124 9.60 -11.74 10.32
C LYS A 124 8.21 -12.18 10.77
N THR A 125 7.87 -11.87 12.02
CA THR A 125 6.59 -12.22 12.64
C THR A 125 5.99 -10.99 13.33
N ILE A 126 4.68 -10.78 13.13
CA ILE A 126 3.91 -9.72 13.77
C ILE A 126 2.59 -10.26 14.29
N HIS A 127 2.13 -9.73 15.42
CA HIS A 127 0.74 -9.86 15.86
C HIS A 127 -0.04 -8.68 15.27
N ALA A 128 -0.93 -8.96 14.33
CA ALA A 128 -1.75 -7.97 13.65
C ALA A 128 -3.18 -7.98 14.17
N THR A 129 -3.80 -6.80 14.22
CA THR A 129 -5.23 -6.62 14.51
C THR A 129 -5.83 -5.67 13.49
N TRP A 130 -7.05 -5.93 13.04
CA TRP A 130 -7.79 -5.07 12.12
C TRP A 130 -9.28 -5.35 12.21
N PHE A 131 -10.08 -4.49 11.61
CA PHE A 131 -11.47 -4.80 11.33
C PHE A 131 -11.64 -5.26 9.90
N GLU A 132 -12.39 -6.33 9.72
CA GLU A 132 -12.78 -6.88 8.42
C GLU A 132 -14.26 -6.66 8.20
N MET A 133 -14.64 -6.06 7.07
CA MET A 133 -16.04 -5.90 6.69
C MET A 133 -16.61 -7.26 6.26
N GLN A 134 -17.83 -7.57 6.71
CA GLN A 134 -18.58 -8.75 6.32
C GLN A 134 -19.52 -8.44 5.15
N GLU A 135 -20.16 -9.47 4.57
CA GLU A 135 -21.08 -9.30 3.45
C GLU A 135 -22.32 -8.47 3.81
N ASP A 136 -22.78 -8.56 5.05
CA ASP A 136 -23.90 -7.77 5.59
C ASP A 136 -23.53 -6.33 5.91
N GLY A 137 -22.26 -5.93 5.70
CA GLY A 137 -21.72 -4.61 5.96
C GLY A 137 -21.30 -4.38 7.42
N SER A 138 -21.42 -5.37 8.29
CA SER A 138 -20.87 -5.30 9.65
C SER A 138 -19.34 -5.39 9.63
N PHE A 139 -18.70 -4.99 10.73
CA PHE A 139 -17.25 -5.09 10.88
C PHE A 139 -16.91 -6.02 12.04
N VAL A 140 -16.04 -6.98 11.80
CA VAL A 140 -15.55 -7.94 12.80
C VAL A 140 -14.07 -7.70 13.05
N GLU A 141 -13.68 -7.62 14.32
CA GLU A 141 -12.27 -7.53 14.71
C GLU A 141 -11.57 -8.87 14.42
N ARG A 142 -10.41 -8.79 13.77
CA ARG A 142 -9.52 -9.92 13.51
C ARG A 142 -8.21 -9.74 14.27
N LYS A 143 -7.65 -10.85 14.75
CA LYS A 143 -6.36 -10.90 15.42
C LYS A 143 -5.62 -12.12 14.93
N GLU A 144 -4.49 -11.91 14.28
CA GLU A 144 -3.71 -12.99 13.70
C GLU A 144 -2.22 -12.78 13.90
N THR A 145 -1.49 -13.87 13.91
CA THR A 145 -0.03 -13.85 13.82
C THR A 145 0.35 -14.05 12.36
N LEU A 146 0.90 -13.01 11.75
CA LEU A 146 1.37 -13.04 10.38
C LEU A 146 2.87 -13.28 10.35
N THR A 147 3.33 -14.09 9.38
CA THR A 147 4.74 -14.45 9.22
C THR A 147 5.21 -14.25 7.78
N GLY A 148 6.53 -14.18 7.58
CA GLY A 148 7.18 -14.19 6.27
C GLY A 148 6.63 -13.11 5.33
N TYR A 149 6.20 -13.53 4.12
CA TYR A 149 5.74 -12.63 3.07
C TYR A 149 4.52 -11.79 3.50
N MET A 150 3.52 -12.41 4.14
CA MET A 150 2.32 -11.69 4.60
C MET A 150 2.63 -10.65 5.68
N ALA A 151 3.54 -10.97 6.62
CA ALA A 151 4.01 -10.00 7.60
C ALA A 151 4.72 -8.81 6.93
N ARG A 152 5.51 -9.06 5.87
CA ARG A 152 6.21 -8.03 5.08
C ARG A 152 5.23 -7.11 4.38
N VAL A 153 4.28 -7.66 3.62
CA VAL A 153 3.27 -6.88 2.88
C VAL A 153 2.41 -6.05 3.84
N PHE A 154 1.97 -6.64 4.96
CA PHE A 154 1.19 -5.92 5.97
C PHE A 154 1.95 -4.70 6.53
N GLN A 155 3.23 -4.84 6.88
CA GLN A 155 4.07 -3.74 7.36
C GLN A 155 4.30 -2.67 6.29
N HIS A 156 4.43 -3.07 5.01
CA HIS A 156 4.56 -2.17 3.88
C HIS A 156 3.33 -1.28 3.74
N GLU A 157 2.14 -1.88 3.66
CA GLU A 157 0.88 -1.15 3.50
C GLU A 157 0.56 -0.27 4.72
N HIS A 158 0.85 -0.77 5.93
CA HIS A 158 0.67 0.00 7.15
C HIS A 158 1.58 1.24 7.20
N ALA A 159 2.79 1.19 6.65
CA ALA A 159 3.68 2.34 6.59
C ALA A 159 3.06 3.50 5.81
N HIS A 160 2.35 3.23 4.71
CA HIS A 160 1.64 4.24 3.93
C HIS A 160 0.57 4.98 4.75
N LEU A 161 -0.10 4.31 5.69
CA LEU A 161 -1.07 4.94 6.59
C LEU A 161 -0.43 5.96 7.55
N ARG A 162 0.87 5.85 7.75
CA ARG A 162 1.71 6.75 8.57
C ARG A 162 2.48 7.77 7.73
N ALA A 163 2.12 7.92 6.43
CA ALA A 163 2.82 8.74 5.44
C ALA A 163 4.31 8.35 5.28
N ARG A 164 4.61 7.06 5.34
CA ARG A 164 5.93 6.45 5.12
C ARG A 164 5.87 5.46 3.95
N SER A 165 7.03 5.17 3.39
CA SER A 165 7.20 4.19 2.31
C SER A 165 8.56 3.50 2.39
N ILE A 166 8.86 2.64 1.42
CA ILE A 166 10.16 2.00 1.25
C ILE A 166 11.32 3.01 1.16
N VAL A 167 11.05 4.25 0.70
CA VAL A 167 12.06 5.33 0.64
C VAL A 167 12.51 5.81 2.03
N ASP A 168 11.60 5.74 3.02
CA ASP A 168 11.90 6.12 4.41
C ASP A 168 12.43 4.95 5.23
N ASP A 169 12.04 3.70 4.85
CA ASP A 169 12.28 2.50 5.65
C ASP A 169 13.50 1.70 5.17
N GLY A 170 13.98 1.95 3.95
CA GLY A 170 15.01 1.15 3.29
C GLY A 170 16.08 1.96 2.57
N LYS A 171 16.89 1.26 1.81
CA LYS A 171 17.91 1.81 0.91
C LYS A 171 17.69 1.24 -0.51
N PRO A 172 18.04 1.97 -1.58
CA PRO A 172 17.95 1.46 -2.95
C PRO A 172 18.67 0.12 -3.11
N ALA A 173 18.03 -0.83 -3.80
CA ALA A 173 18.54 -2.20 -3.92
C ALA A 173 19.72 -2.34 -4.89
N GLY A 174 19.84 -1.45 -5.91
CA GLY A 174 20.92 -1.42 -6.89
C GLY A 174 21.84 -0.21 -6.75
N GLU A 175 23.06 -0.29 -7.26
CA GLU A 175 23.99 0.86 -7.29
C GLU A 175 23.47 1.98 -8.22
N GLU A 176 22.88 1.61 -9.36
CA GLU A 176 22.26 2.58 -10.29
C GLU A 176 21.05 3.27 -9.66
N ASP A 177 20.27 2.56 -8.84
CA ASP A 177 19.12 3.10 -8.11
C ASP A 177 19.53 4.14 -7.07
N LYS A 178 20.72 4.01 -6.46
CA LYS A 178 21.28 4.99 -5.52
C LYS A 178 21.48 6.35 -6.20
N LEU A 179 22.04 6.36 -7.42
CA LEU A 179 22.26 7.58 -8.18
C LEU A 179 20.96 8.31 -8.51
N ILE A 180 19.92 7.56 -8.91
CA ILE A 180 18.60 8.13 -9.22
C ILE A 180 17.95 8.76 -7.98
N VAL A 181 18.09 8.13 -6.82
CA VAL A 181 17.53 8.66 -5.56
C VAL A 181 18.28 9.89 -5.10
N GLU A 182 19.61 9.92 -5.23
CA GLU A 182 20.44 11.08 -4.88
C GLU A 182 20.15 12.29 -5.76
N ASP A 183 19.98 12.09 -7.08
CA ASP A 183 19.62 13.17 -8.01
C ASP A 183 18.25 13.74 -7.70
N LYS A 184 17.25 12.90 -7.39
CA LYS A 184 15.92 13.34 -6.96
C LYS A 184 15.96 14.10 -5.63
N LYS A 185 16.86 13.76 -4.70
CA LYS A 185 17.08 14.48 -3.44
C LYS A 185 17.74 15.84 -3.69
N LYS A 186 18.75 15.92 -4.57
CA LYS A 186 19.43 17.16 -4.94
C LYS A 186 18.46 18.14 -5.63
N GLN A 187 17.63 17.68 -6.56
CA GLN A 187 16.62 18.53 -7.20
C GLN A 187 15.58 19.09 -6.22
N LYS A 188 15.25 18.38 -5.14
CA LYS A 188 14.40 18.92 -4.06
C LYS A 188 15.06 19.99 -3.22
N SER A 189 16.38 19.95 -3.03
CA SER A 189 17.13 20.95 -2.26
C SER A 189 17.39 22.25 -3.04
N PHE A 190 17.34 22.21 -4.37
CA PHE A 190 17.53 23.39 -5.24
C PHE A 190 16.22 24.05 -5.73
N GLY A 191 15.06 23.46 -5.45
CA GLY A 191 13.74 23.91 -5.94
C GLY A 191 13.07 24.99 -5.08
N GLY A 192 13.82 25.96 -4.58
CA GLY A 192 13.32 27.19 -3.97
C GLY A 192 13.53 28.39 -4.90
N GLY A 193 13.13 28.32 -6.18
CA GLY A 193 13.25 29.45 -7.12
C GLY A 193 12.63 29.09 -8.48
N SER A 194 11.62 29.87 -8.83
CA SER A 194 10.85 29.85 -10.07
C SER A 194 11.66 29.66 -11.36
N ASN A 195 11.27 28.77 -12.27
CA ASN A 195 10.76 29.07 -13.61
C ASN A 195 10.53 27.82 -14.45
N LEU A 196 9.36 27.78 -15.05
CA LEU A 196 8.95 26.78 -16.03
C LEU A 196 9.77 26.93 -17.34
N SER A 197 10.33 25.83 -17.82
CA SER A 197 10.51 25.64 -19.26
C SER A 197 10.01 24.25 -19.66
N LYS A 198 9.08 24.26 -20.62
CA LYS A 198 8.46 23.08 -21.24
C LYS A 198 9.52 22.26 -21.97
N GLY A 199 9.79 21.04 -21.52
CA GLY A 199 10.57 20.03 -22.25
C GLY A 199 9.65 18.90 -22.72
N LYS A 200 9.72 18.60 -24.02
CA LYS A 200 8.93 17.60 -24.74
C LYS A 200 9.15 16.19 -24.16
N ALA A 201 8.03 15.44 -24.06
CA ALA A 201 8.05 14.01 -23.86
C ALA A 201 8.75 13.29 -25.00
N ILE A 202 9.71 12.41 -24.68
CA ILE A 202 10.26 11.44 -25.62
C ILE A 202 9.64 10.09 -25.26
N ASN A 203 8.78 9.58 -26.14
CA ASN A 203 8.36 8.19 -26.16
C ASN A 203 9.52 7.33 -26.65
N VAL A 204 9.85 6.28 -25.93
CA VAL A 204 10.70 5.19 -26.42
C VAL A 204 9.89 3.89 -26.30
N PRO A 205 9.94 3.01 -27.33
CA PRO A 205 9.05 1.88 -27.55
C PRO A 205 9.14 0.78 -26.49
#